data_8a99ebfbbd0829abaecbd1fbbd597d1d
#
_entry.id   8a99ebfbbd0829abaecbd1fbbd597d1d
#
_cell.length_a   1.000
_cell.length_b   1.000
_cell.length_c   1.000
_cell.angle_alpha   90.00
_cell.angle_beta   90.00
_cell.angle_gamma   90.00
#
_symmetry.space_group_name_H-M   'P 1'
#
loop_
_entity.id
_entity.type
_entity.pdbx_description
1 polymer ?
#
loop_
_entity_poly.entity_id
_entity_poly.type
_entity_poly.pdbx_seq_one_letter_code
_entity_poly.pdbx_strand_id
1 'polypeptide(L)'
;MIDDLPPDAGVLRLDHVAVAVRDVAAGAALFGGALGGRFLFGGDNDHQGIRVAQFALPGGMKIELISPLRDDAPVARFLERRGEGVHHLTLLVEDVEVAVARLTGLDYEVVDVELTSKHWREAFVRPRSAFGTLLQLADTTERWDAPAASGITLDDVLAGRVVFTEDERAVLRES
;
A
#
# COMPACT_ATOMS: atom_id res chain seq x y z
N MET A 1 15.08 24.48 -17.30
CA MET A 1 15.01 23.03 -17.04
C MET A 1 14.42 22.70 -15.68
N ILE A 2 14.98 23.10 -14.55
CA ILE A 2 14.33 22.90 -13.22
C ILE A 2 13.09 23.81 -13.07
N ASP A 3 13.13 24.97 -13.69
CA ASP A 3 12.06 25.98 -13.64
C ASP A 3 10.80 25.56 -14.43
N ASP A 4 10.88 24.54 -15.27
CA ASP A 4 9.74 23.98 -16.03
C ASP A 4 9.05 22.82 -15.31
N LEU A 5 9.58 22.37 -14.17
CA LEU A 5 8.97 21.30 -13.40
C LEU A 5 7.86 21.86 -12.48
N PRO A 6 6.85 21.03 -12.12
CA PRO A 6 5.91 21.38 -11.07
C PRO A 6 6.63 21.87 -9.81
N PRO A 7 6.07 22.79 -9.02
CA PRO A 7 6.76 23.39 -7.87
C PRO A 7 7.15 22.35 -6.81
N ASP A 8 6.31 21.33 -6.62
CA ASP A 8 6.57 20.18 -5.76
C ASP A 8 5.83 18.93 -6.28
N ALA A 9 5.84 17.84 -5.51
CA ALA A 9 5.19 16.60 -5.84
C ALA A 9 3.70 16.56 -5.39
N GLY A 10 3.15 17.63 -4.87
CA GLY A 10 1.75 17.73 -4.44
C GLY A 10 1.39 16.78 -3.29
N VAL A 11 2.30 16.56 -2.33
CA VAL A 11 2.04 15.65 -1.21
C VAL A 11 0.96 16.22 -0.29
N LEU A 12 -0.12 15.45 -0.12
CA LEU A 12 -1.25 15.80 0.73
C LEU A 12 -1.05 15.31 2.17
N ARG A 13 -0.59 14.05 2.32
CA ARG A 13 -0.44 13.40 3.62
C ARG A 13 0.30 12.07 3.54
N LEU A 14 0.78 11.59 4.68
CA LEU A 14 1.10 10.19 4.87
C LEU A 14 -0.22 9.39 4.92
N ASP A 15 -0.40 8.42 4.02
CA ASP A 15 -1.57 7.56 4.01
C ASP A 15 -1.40 6.41 5.02
N HIS A 16 -0.39 5.61 4.83
CA HIS A 16 -0.11 4.49 5.73
C HIS A 16 1.39 4.13 5.79
N VAL A 17 1.71 3.32 6.77
CA VAL A 17 2.97 2.60 6.87
C VAL A 17 2.68 1.13 6.61
N ALA A 18 3.33 0.55 5.61
CA ALA A 18 3.23 -0.87 5.32
C ALA A 18 4.28 -1.67 6.10
N VAL A 19 3.83 -2.73 6.74
CA VAL A 19 4.67 -3.66 7.52
C VAL A 19 4.60 -5.03 6.86
N ALA A 20 5.75 -5.53 6.41
CA ALA A 20 5.87 -6.88 5.91
C ALA A 20 5.90 -7.87 7.07
N VAL A 21 4.99 -8.83 7.04
CA VAL A 21 4.84 -9.88 8.06
C VAL A 21 4.78 -11.26 7.39
N ARG A 22 5.19 -12.29 8.11
CA ARG A 22 5.03 -13.68 7.64
C ARG A 22 3.62 -14.20 7.87
N ASP A 23 2.95 -13.70 8.91
CA ASP A 23 1.60 -14.08 9.30
C ASP A 23 0.74 -12.83 9.54
N VAL A 24 -0.19 -12.58 8.63
CA VAL A 24 -1.14 -11.45 8.74
C VAL A 24 -2.01 -11.58 9.99
N ALA A 25 -2.37 -12.81 10.42
CA ALA A 25 -3.19 -13.00 11.62
C ALA A 25 -2.45 -12.55 12.89
N ALA A 26 -1.15 -12.85 13.01
CA ALA A 26 -0.33 -12.38 14.11
C ALA A 26 -0.22 -10.85 14.12
N GLY A 27 0.00 -10.23 12.96
CA GLY A 27 0.01 -8.78 12.82
C GLY A 27 -1.35 -8.15 13.16
N ALA A 28 -2.45 -8.76 12.72
CA ALA A 28 -3.80 -8.31 13.02
C ALA A 28 -4.13 -8.39 14.52
N ALA A 29 -3.65 -9.41 15.22
CA ALA A 29 -3.78 -9.52 16.68
C ALA A 29 -3.10 -8.35 17.41
N LEU A 30 -1.95 -7.89 16.90
CA LEU A 30 -1.25 -6.74 17.45
C LEU A 30 -1.97 -5.44 17.09
N PHE A 31 -2.07 -5.12 15.79
CA PHE A 31 -2.54 -3.80 15.34
C PHE A 31 -4.04 -3.63 15.48
N GLY A 32 -4.83 -4.66 15.19
CA GLY A 32 -6.29 -4.65 15.34
C GLY A 32 -6.72 -4.91 16.78
N GLY A 33 -6.14 -5.93 17.43
CA GLY A 33 -6.50 -6.34 18.78
C GLY A 33 -5.88 -5.47 19.87
N ALA A 34 -4.57 -5.65 20.12
CA ALA A 34 -3.92 -5.03 21.27
C ALA A 34 -3.80 -3.50 21.17
N LEU A 35 -3.62 -2.96 19.96
CA LEU A 35 -3.50 -1.51 19.71
C LEU A 35 -4.82 -0.83 19.35
N GLY A 36 -5.93 -1.58 19.31
CA GLY A 36 -7.26 -1.04 19.09
C GLY A 36 -7.53 -0.52 17.67
N GLY A 37 -6.80 -1.04 16.68
CA GLY A 37 -6.99 -0.68 15.28
C GLY A 37 -8.31 -1.23 14.73
N ARG A 38 -9.03 -0.41 13.98
CA ARG A 38 -10.22 -0.85 13.26
C ARG A 38 -9.81 -1.36 11.88
N PHE A 39 -10.18 -2.60 11.56
CA PHE A 39 -10.00 -3.13 10.21
C PHE A 39 -10.73 -2.25 9.19
N LEU A 40 -10.03 -1.89 8.12
CA LEU A 40 -10.56 -1.07 7.03
C LEU A 40 -10.92 -1.94 5.85
N PHE A 41 -9.93 -2.58 5.27
CA PHE A 41 -10.08 -3.48 4.12
C PHE A 41 -8.87 -4.41 4.01
N GLY A 42 -8.94 -5.34 3.09
CA GLY A 42 -7.85 -6.23 2.73
C GLY A 42 -8.29 -7.24 1.71
N GLY A 43 -7.35 -8.05 1.26
CA GLY A 43 -7.56 -9.11 0.27
C GLY A 43 -6.25 -9.61 -0.30
N ASP A 44 -6.36 -10.55 -1.22
CA ASP A 44 -5.25 -11.07 -1.98
C ASP A 44 -5.09 -10.24 -3.27
N ASN A 45 -3.91 -9.65 -3.47
CA ASN A 45 -3.51 -9.10 -4.75
C ASN A 45 -2.73 -10.19 -5.50
N ASP A 46 -3.44 -10.93 -6.35
CA ASP A 46 -2.87 -12.07 -7.08
C ASP A 46 -1.78 -11.63 -8.08
N HIS A 47 -1.87 -10.39 -8.61
CA HIS A 47 -0.87 -9.84 -9.52
C HIS A 47 0.45 -9.59 -8.79
N GLN A 48 0.43 -8.91 -7.67
CA GLN A 48 1.61 -8.64 -6.86
C GLN A 48 2.04 -9.87 -6.02
N GLY A 49 1.15 -10.85 -5.85
CA GLY A 49 1.38 -12.06 -5.06
C GLY A 49 1.45 -11.77 -3.56
N ILE A 50 0.60 -10.89 -3.06
CA ILE A 50 0.57 -10.48 -1.65
C ILE A 50 -0.84 -10.54 -1.08
N ARG A 51 -0.93 -10.81 0.21
CA ARG A 51 -2.12 -10.56 1.04
C ARG A 51 -1.96 -9.27 1.78
N VAL A 52 -3.00 -8.47 1.78
CA VAL A 52 -3.06 -7.15 2.43
C VAL A 52 -4.13 -7.14 3.51
N ALA A 53 -3.86 -6.50 4.64
CA ALA A 53 -4.88 -6.12 5.63
C ALA A 53 -4.55 -4.74 6.22
N GLN A 54 -5.47 -3.79 6.09
CA GLN A 54 -5.24 -2.42 6.53
C GLN A 54 -6.09 -2.06 7.76
N PHE A 55 -5.48 -1.35 8.71
CA PHE A 55 -6.08 -0.95 9.98
C PHE A 55 -5.96 0.55 10.19
N ALA A 56 -7.07 1.19 10.59
CA ALA A 56 -7.04 2.54 11.13
C ALA A 56 -6.77 2.50 12.64
N LEU A 57 -5.66 3.09 13.05
CA LEU A 57 -5.34 3.28 14.47
C LEU A 57 -6.00 4.55 15.03
N PRO A 58 -6.18 4.64 16.35
CA PRO A 58 -6.63 5.88 16.98
C PRO A 58 -5.75 7.08 16.57
N GLY A 59 -6.38 8.25 16.37
CA GLY A 59 -5.67 9.46 15.94
C GLY A 59 -5.45 9.58 14.42
N GLY A 60 -6.02 8.67 13.62
CA GLY A 60 -6.03 8.81 12.17
C GLY A 60 -4.77 8.31 11.46
N MET A 61 -4.02 7.42 12.08
CA MET A 61 -2.92 6.70 11.44
C MET A 61 -3.42 5.41 10.81
N LYS A 62 -2.79 4.97 9.72
CA LYS A 62 -3.06 3.66 9.13
C LYS A 62 -1.82 2.78 9.11
N ILE A 63 -2.02 1.51 9.40
CA ILE A 63 -1.03 0.45 9.21
C ILE A 63 -1.58 -0.52 8.18
N GLU A 64 -0.74 -0.89 7.25
CA GLU A 64 -1.02 -1.94 6.28
C GLU A 64 -0.11 -3.13 6.57
N LEU A 65 -0.69 -4.30 6.76
CA LEU A 65 0.04 -5.56 6.83
C LEU A 65 0.10 -6.17 5.45
N ILE A 66 1.30 -6.58 5.03
CA ILE A 66 1.52 -7.26 3.77
C ILE A 66 2.27 -8.57 3.99
N SER A 67 1.79 -9.64 3.37
CA SER A 67 2.40 -10.97 3.45
C SER A 67 2.46 -11.61 2.06
N PRO A 68 3.51 -12.34 1.70
CA PRO A 68 3.59 -12.98 0.40
C PRO A 68 2.61 -14.15 0.28
N LEU A 69 1.98 -14.30 -0.87
CA LEU A 69 1.17 -15.45 -1.27
C LEU A 69 1.99 -16.52 -2.01
N ARG A 70 3.20 -16.15 -2.46
CA ARG A 70 4.12 -17.03 -3.18
C ARG A 70 5.57 -16.61 -2.95
N ASP A 71 6.49 -17.55 -3.09
CA ASP A 71 7.92 -17.36 -2.76
C ASP A 71 8.63 -16.37 -3.71
N ASP A 72 8.15 -16.20 -4.93
CA ASP A 72 8.72 -15.28 -5.91
C ASP A 72 8.20 -13.84 -5.80
N ALA A 73 7.27 -13.57 -4.88
CA ALA A 73 6.77 -12.23 -4.63
C ALA A 73 7.87 -11.28 -4.13
N PRO A 74 7.83 -9.98 -4.49
CA PRO A 74 8.79 -8.99 -3.98
C PRO A 74 8.87 -8.94 -2.45
N VAL A 75 7.73 -9.08 -1.78
CA VAL A 75 7.64 -9.09 -0.30
C VAL A 75 8.30 -10.33 0.30
N ALA A 76 8.24 -11.51 -0.36
CA ALA A 76 8.97 -12.70 0.08
C ALA A 76 10.48 -12.44 0.11
N ARG A 77 11.02 -11.87 -0.97
CA ARG A 77 12.45 -11.49 -1.05
C ARG A 77 12.84 -10.42 -0.02
N PHE A 78 11.94 -9.50 0.32
CA PHE A 78 12.17 -8.54 1.39
C PHE A 78 12.29 -9.25 2.74
N LEU A 79 11.33 -10.13 3.08
CA LEU A 79 11.31 -10.91 4.33
C LEU A 79 12.53 -11.81 4.49
N GLU A 80 13.03 -12.40 3.40
CA GLU A 80 14.27 -13.20 3.42
C GLU A 80 15.50 -12.37 3.76
N ARG A 81 15.60 -11.17 3.20
CA ARG A 81 16.78 -10.32 3.33
C ARG A 81 16.79 -9.48 4.60
N ARG A 82 15.64 -9.02 5.06
CA ARG A 82 15.50 -8.04 6.15
C ARG A 82 14.69 -8.53 7.35
N GLY A 83 13.97 -9.65 7.19
CA GLY A 83 13.00 -10.09 8.19
C GLY A 83 11.72 -9.25 8.15
N GLU A 84 10.90 -9.44 9.16
CA GLU A 84 9.65 -8.66 9.32
C GLU A 84 9.95 -7.22 9.73
N GLY A 85 9.14 -6.28 9.25
CA GLY A 85 9.31 -4.86 9.58
C GLY A 85 8.72 -3.92 8.54
N VAL A 86 9.01 -2.63 8.69
CA VAL A 86 8.54 -1.59 7.76
C VAL A 86 9.05 -1.87 6.36
N HIS A 87 8.11 -1.99 5.42
CA HIS A 87 8.38 -2.23 4.01
C HIS A 87 8.40 -0.94 3.20
N HIS A 88 7.34 -0.12 3.32
CA HIS A 88 7.24 1.16 2.63
C HIS A 88 6.40 2.18 3.39
N LEU A 89 6.54 3.42 2.98
CA LEU A 89 5.67 4.52 3.37
C LEU A 89 4.85 4.94 2.16
N THR A 90 3.55 5.13 2.33
CA THR A 90 2.65 5.60 1.27
C THR A 90 2.27 7.05 1.52
N LEU A 91 2.60 7.89 0.56
CA LEU A 91 2.24 9.30 0.54
C LEU A 91 1.11 9.50 -0.47
N LEU A 92 -0.03 10.03 -0.02
CA LEU A 92 -1.03 10.54 -0.96
C LEU A 92 -0.54 11.85 -1.56
N VAL A 93 -0.69 11.93 -2.87
CA VAL A 93 -0.37 13.11 -3.67
C VAL A 93 -1.63 13.58 -4.40
N GLU A 94 -1.62 14.82 -4.88
CA GLU A 94 -2.73 15.38 -5.66
C GLU A 94 -2.90 14.66 -7.01
N ASP A 95 -1.77 14.32 -7.65
CA ASP A 95 -1.72 13.62 -8.94
C ASP A 95 -0.38 12.87 -9.05
N VAL A 96 -0.45 11.55 -9.19
CA VAL A 96 0.76 10.69 -9.28
C VAL A 96 1.57 11.00 -10.52
N GLU A 97 0.94 11.31 -11.66
CA GLU A 97 1.65 11.62 -12.91
C GLU A 97 2.49 12.89 -12.77
N VAL A 98 1.93 13.93 -12.12
CA VAL A 98 2.65 15.17 -11.80
C VAL A 98 3.79 14.91 -10.83
N ALA A 99 3.55 14.12 -9.79
CA ALA A 99 4.57 13.75 -8.82
C ALA A 99 5.73 12.96 -9.45
N VAL A 100 5.43 12.01 -10.33
CA VAL A 100 6.40 11.24 -11.11
C VAL A 100 7.24 12.16 -11.99
N ALA A 101 6.60 13.07 -12.74
CA ALA A 101 7.30 14.03 -13.60
C ALA A 101 8.25 14.92 -12.78
N ARG A 102 7.80 15.43 -11.63
CA ARG A 102 8.62 16.24 -10.74
C ARG A 102 9.83 15.50 -10.24
N LEU A 103 9.64 14.32 -9.68
CA LEU A 103 10.73 13.54 -9.08
C LEU A 103 11.73 13.06 -10.12
N THR A 104 11.26 12.56 -11.26
CA THR A 104 12.11 12.11 -12.36
C THR A 104 12.93 13.28 -12.93
N GLY A 105 12.33 14.46 -13.07
CA GLY A 105 13.01 15.66 -13.50
C GLY A 105 14.08 16.16 -12.53
N LEU A 106 14.08 15.70 -11.29
CA LEU A 106 15.10 15.94 -10.26
C LEU A 106 16.04 14.73 -10.07
N ASP A 107 16.09 13.80 -11.02
CA ASP A 107 16.94 12.61 -11.02
C ASP A 107 16.65 11.60 -9.88
N TYR A 108 15.46 11.65 -9.27
CA TYR A 108 15.03 10.56 -8.40
C TYR A 108 14.57 9.36 -9.22
N GLU A 109 14.93 8.16 -8.78
CA GLU A 109 14.54 6.94 -9.47
C GLU A 109 13.13 6.51 -9.09
N VAL A 110 12.18 6.78 -9.99
CA VAL A 110 10.79 6.36 -9.88
C VAL A 110 10.56 5.14 -10.76
N VAL A 111 9.88 4.14 -10.22
CA VAL A 111 9.62 2.84 -10.87
C VAL A 111 8.19 2.37 -10.60
N ASP A 112 7.80 1.30 -11.30
CA ASP A 112 6.52 0.63 -11.12
C ASP A 112 5.33 1.62 -11.15
N VAL A 113 5.35 2.48 -12.18
CA VAL A 113 4.34 3.51 -12.40
C VAL A 113 3.08 2.88 -12.97
N GLU A 114 1.98 2.89 -12.20
CA GLU A 114 0.68 2.37 -12.59
C GLU A 114 -0.36 3.50 -12.56
N LEU A 115 -0.85 3.88 -13.75
CA LEU A 115 -1.77 5.00 -13.94
C LEU A 115 -3.13 4.59 -14.52
N THR A 116 -3.34 3.28 -14.75
CA THR A 116 -4.54 2.81 -15.46
C THR A 116 -5.74 2.58 -14.53
N SER A 117 -5.51 2.33 -13.25
CA SER A 117 -6.58 2.18 -12.26
C SER A 117 -7.35 3.49 -12.06
N LYS A 118 -8.68 3.38 -11.96
CA LYS A 118 -9.56 4.52 -11.70
C LYS A 118 -9.68 4.88 -10.23
N HIS A 119 -9.27 3.99 -9.35
CA HIS A 119 -9.48 4.12 -7.90
C HIS A 119 -8.17 4.30 -7.13
N TRP A 120 -7.07 3.80 -7.67
CA TRP A 120 -5.77 3.87 -7.04
C TRP A 120 -4.69 3.88 -8.11
N ARG A 121 -4.03 5.03 -8.32
CA ARG A 121 -2.85 5.14 -9.16
C ARG A 121 -1.63 5.21 -8.27
N GLU A 122 -0.51 4.64 -8.69
CA GLU A 122 0.67 4.56 -7.84
C GLU A 122 1.99 4.61 -8.60
N ALA A 123 3.05 4.96 -7.88
CA ALA A 123 4.42 4.88 -8.34
C ALA A 123 5.35 4.71 -7.13
N PHE A 124 6.54 4.19 -7.33
CA PHE A 124 7.48 3.97 -6.23
C PHE A 124 8.79 4.70 -6.46
N VAL A 125 9.28 5.41 -5.42
CA VAL A 125 10.64 5.93 -5.38
C VAL A 125 11.54 4.88 -4.74
N ARG A 126 12.56 4.46 -5.48
CA ARG A 126 13.47 3.41 -4.99
C ARG A 126 14.23 3.82 -3.74
N PRO A 127 14.50 2.86 -2.82
CA PRO A 127 15.22 3.15 -1.56
C PRO A 127 16.55 3.88 -1.74
N ARG A 128 17.28 3.61 -2.82
CA ARG A 128 18.57 4.28 -3.06
C ARG A 128 18.42 5.77 -3.34
N SER A 129 17.28 6.21 -3.85
CA SER A 129 16.94 7.62 -4.05
C SER A 129 16.24 8.26 -2.86
N ALA A 130 15.82 7.46 -1.85
CA ALA A 130 15.02 7.90 -0.70
C ALA A 130 15.63 7.43 0.65
N PHE A 131 16.94 7.54 0.79
CA PHE A 131 17.69 7.28 2.03
C PHE A 131 17.42 5.88 2.66
N GLY A 132 17.23 4.88 1.82
CA GLY A 132 16.95 3.51 2.25
C GLY A 132 15.49 3.17 2.45
N THR A 133 14.58 4.13 2.26
CA THR A 133 13.13 3.95 2.38
C THR A 133 12.50 3.72 1.02
N LEU A 134 11.64 2.72 0.87
CA LEU A 134 10.75 2.59 -0.28
C LEU A 134 9.58 3.56 -0.07
N LEU A 135 9.41 4.55 -0.95
CA LEU A 135 8.27 5.45 -0.91
C LEU A 135 7.29 5.07 -2.00
N GLN A 136 6.05 4.85 -1.63
CA GLN A 136 4.94 4.75 -2.56
C GLN A 136 4.26 6.12 -2.64
N LEU A 137 4.05 6.60 -3.84
CA LEU A 137 3.20 7.75 -4.14
C LEU A 137 1.90 7.21 -4.66
N ALA A 138 0.79 7.71 -4.16
CA ALA A 138 -0.52 7.28 -4.62
C ALA A 138 -1.48 8.45 -4.71
N ASP A 139 -2.41 8.39 -5.66
CA ASP A 139 -3.63 9.18 -5.63
C ASP A 139 -4.85 8.27 -5.66
N THR A 140 -5.94 8.74 -5.10
CA THR A 140 -7.17 7.96 -4.99
C THR A 140 -8.40 8.86 -5.00
N THR A 141 -9.49 8.33 -5.54
CA THR A 141 -10.82 8.95 -5.44
C THR A 141 -11.57 8.52 -4.19
N GLU A 142 -11.05 7.55 -3.44
CA GLU A 142 -11.70 7.00 -2.26
C GLU A 142 -11.45 7.86 -1.03
N ARG A 143 -12.38 7.80 -0.08
CA ARG A 143 -12.18 8.45 1.21
C ARG A 143 -11.07 7.74 1.98
N TRP A 144 -10.18 8.52 2.57
CA TRP A 144 -9.02 8.04 3.31
C TRP A 144 -9.33 6.97 4.38
N ASP A 145 -10.44 7.07 5.07
CA ASP A 145 -10.84 6.19 6.18
C ASP A 145 -12.02 5.28 5.82
N ALA A 146 -12.37 5.23 4.53
CA ALA A 146 -13.49 4.41 4.09
C ALA A 146 -13.18 2.92 4.34
N PRO A 147 -14.07 2.19 5.00
CA PRO A 147 -13.98 0.73 5.00
C PRO A 147 -14.18 0.22 3.58
N ALA A 148 -13.57 -0.92 3.26
CA ALA A 148 -13.90 -1.66 2.05
C ALA A 148 -15.40 -1.96 1.96
N ALA A 149 -15.82 -2.46 0.80
CA ALA A 149 -17.20 -2.83 0.50
C ALA A 149 -17.88 -3.48 1.71
N SER A 150 -19.11 -3.08 1.98
CA SER A 150 -19.88 -3.61 3.10
C SER A 150 -19.99 -5.14 3.04
N GLY A 151 -19.70 -5.82 4.13
CA GLY A 151 -19.79 -7.26 4.26
C GLY A 151 -18.48 -8.04 4.16
N ILE A 152 -17.36 -7.39 3.84
CA ILE A 152 -16.03 -8.02 3.91
C ILE A 152 -15.48 -7.88 5.33
N THR A 153 -15.07 -8.99 5.91
CA THR A 153 -14.52 -9.06 7.26
C THR A 153 -13.02 -9.38 7.24
N LEU A 154 -12.33 -9.11 8.33
CA LEU A 154 -10.94 -9.56 8.51
C LEU A 154 -10.82 -11.09 8.38
N ASP A 155 -11.80 -11.85 8.91
CA ASP A 155 -11.80 -13.30 8.82
C ASP A 155 -11.92 -13.80 7.35
N ASP A 156 -12.60 -13.04 6.49
CA ASP A 156 -12.66 -13.34 5.06
C ASP A 156 -11.29 -13.16 4.41
N VAL A 157 -10.58 -12.09 4.78
CA VAL A 157 -9.22 -11.83 4.29
C VAL A 157 -8.25 -12.90 4.78
N LEU A 158 -8.26 -13.21 6.07
CA LEU A 158 -7.37 -14.22 6.65
C LEU A 158 -7.60 -15.60 6.05
N ALA A 159 -8.85 -15.91 5.70
CA ALA A 159 -9.21 -17.17 5.04
C ALA A 159 -8.94 -17.19 3.52
N GLY A 160 -8.43 -16.10 2.93
CA GLY A 160 -8.16 -16.00 1.49
C GLY A 160 -9.41 -15.93 0.62
N ARG A 161 -10.52 -15.50 1.20
CA ARG A 161 -11.81 -15.39 0.48
C ARG A 161 -12.00 -14.05 -0.24
N VAL A 162 -11.07 -13.11 -0.06
CA VAL A 162 -11.13 -11.77 -0.67
C VAL A 162 -10.00 -11.61 -1.67
N VAL A 163 -10.31 -11.03 -2.83
CA VAL A 163 -9.33 -10.72 -3.87
C VAL A 163 -9.52 -9.28 -4.34
N PHE A 164 -8.45 -8.63 -4.74
CA PHE A 164 -8.52 -7.35 -5.44
C PHE A 164 -8.79 -7.56 -6.93
N THR A 165 -9.74 -6.82 -7.45
CA THR A 165 -10.00 -6.73 -8.90
C THR A 165 -8.91 -5.90 -9.59
N GLU A 166 -8.93 -5.89 -10.94
CA GLU A 166 -8.05 -5.02 -11.74
C GLU A 166 -8.23 -3.52 -11.42
N ASP A 167 -9.41 -3.12 -10.95
CA ASP A 167 -9.71 -1.75 -10.51
C ASP A 167 -9.37 -1.51 -9.01
N GLU A 168 -8.56 -2.38 -8.40
CA GLU A 168 -8.13 -2.30 -6.98
C GLU A 168 -9.27 -2.34 -5.95
N ARG A 169 -10.38 -2.98 -6.29
CA ARG A 169 -11.50 -3.19 -5.36
C ARG A 169 -11.46 -4.56 -4.71
N ALA A 170 -11.61 -4.59 -3.38
CA ALA A 170 -11.74 -5.83 -2.64
C ALA A 170 -13.12 -6.45 -2.86
N VAL A 171 -13.16 -7.69 -3.34
CA VAL A 171 -14.40 -8.47 -3.55
C VAL A 171 -14.24 -9.88 -3.00
N LEU A 172 -15.36 -10.52 -2.61
CA LEU A 172 -15.33 -11.93 -2.27
C LEU A 172 -15.06 -12.77 -3.53
N ARG A 173 -14.19 -13.78 -3.42
CA ARG A 173 -13.97 -14.74 -4.51
C ARG A 173 -15.29 -15.45 -4.83
N GLU A 174 -15.58 -15.59 -6.10
CA GLU A 174 -16.68 -16.44 -6.54
C GLU A 174 -16.38 -17.90 -6.17
N SER A 175 -17.36 -18.58 -5.59
CA SER A 175 -17.27 -19.97 -5.14
C SER A 175 -17.36 -20.97 -6.32
#